data_cebcb2150797a287c26f6735d60a3b4c
#
_entry.id   cebcb2150797a287c26f6735d60a3b4c
#
_cell.length_a   1.000
_cell.length_b   1.000
_cell.length_c   1.000
_cell.angle_alpha   90.00
_cell.angle_beta   90.00
_cell.angle_gamma   90.00
#
_symmetry.space_group_name_H-M   'P 1'
#
loop_
_entity.id
_entity.type
_entity.pdbx_description
1 polymer ?
#
loop_
_entity_poly.entity_id
_entity_poly.type
_entity_poly.pdbx_seq_one_letter_code
_entity_poly.pdbx_strand_id
1 'polypeptide(L)'
;MPILSRFGGQAQAVDDATELYKEAVSELFSIAGTSRSEATDLDILLLHFDNNWDRLRELLVTMLGKRDQWHLYMGAKRSPEQAEVKLRATVESVVTEGLQDLSTVLDPWQDEIFDLLCYARENLGEGIPDEFPAASADNMELWRFMGQLFLTQGGSFRKSVNVRNGFPTGDDDAKARKAHFADLVARMGQVKGLAGELGGLAWLPRMDNHNDAWQMVLHLSHVLPLLAACLLLVFERRSLVDHSQVALSALDALGEDDEPTELALRLDYSIEHILIDEFQDTAINQYNLVSKLTRGWGQHNALNPAAPRTLFIVGDGMQSIYGFRNANVGLFLKARQEGFNGVTLQALS
;
A
#
# COMPACT_ATOMS: atom_id res chain seq x y z
N MET A 1 5.27 -13.75 -31.17
CA MET A 1 5.12 -14.03 -29.75
C MET A 1 3.72 -13.67 -29.29
N PRO A 2 2.90 -14.61 -28.81
CA PRO A 2 1.47 -14.37 -28.58
C PRO A 2 1.13 -13.44 -27.41
N ILE A 3 2.07 -13.16 -26.51
CA ILE A 3 1.81 -12.39 -25.27
C ILE A 3 1.43 -10.93 -25.54
N LEU A 4 1.92 -10.37 -26.66
CA LEU A 4 1.55 -9.03 -27.12
C LEU A 4 0.52 -9.07 -28.26
N SER A 5 -0.03 -10.24 -28.60
CA SER A 5 -0.95 -10.42 -29.72
C SER A 5 -2.30 -9.72 -29.56
N ARG A 6 -2.64 -9.25 -28.36
CA ARG A 6 -3.78 -8.34 -28.13
C ARG A 6 -3.61 -7.00 -28.85
N PHE A 7 -2.39 -6.63 -29.23
CA PHE A 7 -2.08 -5.36 -29.90
C PHE A 7 -1.92 -5.48 -31.43
N GLY A 8 -2.30 -6.61 -32.04
CA GLY A 8 -2.35 -6.76 -33.52
C GLY A 8 -1.02 -6.71 -34.26
N GLY A 9 0.12 -6.54 -33.56
CA GLY A 9 1.48 -6.44 -34.11
C GLY A 9 2.54 -6.54 -32.99
N GLN A 10 3.82 -6.39 -33.37
CA GLN A 10 4.91 -6.26 -32.41
C GLN A 10 4.89 -4.83 -31.81
N ALA A 11 4.24 -4.64 -30.65
CA ALA A 11 4.36 -3.39 -29.92
C ALA A 11 5.80 -3.23 -29.40
N GLN A 12 6.36 -2.03 -29.57
CA GLN A 12 7.70 -1.68 -29.09
C GLN A 12 7.61 -1.11 -27.69
N ALA A 13 8.42 -1.62 -26.76
CA ALA A 13 8.54 -1.04 -25.42
C ALA A 13 9.30 0.29 -25.47
N VAL A 14 8.81 1.27 -24.73
CA VAL A 14 9.43 2.60 -24.60
C VAL A 14 9.80 2.87 -23.14
N ASP A 15 10.92 3.56 -22.92
CA ASP A 15 11.38 3.94 -21.58
C ASP A 15 10.57 5.09 -21.00
N ASP A 16 10.15 6.05 -21.82
CA ASP A 16 9.29 7.16 -21.44
C ASP A 16 7.95 7.07 -22.17
N ALA A 17 6.90 6.76 -21.43
CA ALA A 17 5.54 6.66 -21.93
C ALA A 17 4.66 7.88 -21.55
N THR A 18 5.24 8.96 -21.06
CA THR A 18 4.51 10.13 -20.54
C THR A 18 3.53 10.71 -21.56
N GLU A 19 3.91 10.79 -22.82
CA GLU A 19 3.02 11.31 -23.89
C GLU A 19 1.84 10.36 -24.16
N LEU A 20 2.05 9.04 -24.05
CA LEU A 20 0.98 8.04 -24.18
C LEU A 20 0.00 8.16 -23.00
N TYR A 21 0.50 8.45 -21.79
CA TYR A 21 -0.34 8.68 -20.62
C TYR A 21 -1.18 9.94 -20.77
N LYS A 22 -0.61 11.04 -21.26
CA LYS A 22 -1.34 12.28 -21.53
C LYS A 22 -2.44 12.08 -22.58
N GLU A 23 -2.16 11.30 -23.62
CA GLU A 23 -3.12 10.95 -24.65
C GLU A 23 -4.28 10.13 -24.05
N ALA A 24 -3.99 9.12 -23.21
CA ALA A 24 -4.99 8.31 -22.54
C ALA A 24 -5.89 9.13 -21.60
N VAL A 25 -5.32 10.07 -20.85
CA VAL A 25 -6.09 11.00 -20.01
C VAL A 25 -6.99 11.91 -20.84
N SER A 26 -6.51 12.36 -21.99
CA SER A 26 -7.32 13.18 -22.92
C SER A 26 -8.48 12.39 -23.52
N GLU A 27 -8.29 11.10 -23.81
CA GLU A 27 -9.36 10.20 -24.25
C GLU A 27 -10.39 9.97 -23.16
N LEU A 28 -9.95 9.73 -21.90
CA LEU A 28 -10.87 9.58 -20.78
C LEU A 28 -11.78 10.80 -20.63
N PHE A 29 -11.23 12.01 -20.69
CA PHE A 29 -12.03 13.25 -20.61
C PHE A 29 -13.00 13.40 -21.78
N SER A 30 -12.64 12.93 -22.98
CA SER A 30 -13.52 12.93 -24.14
C SER A 30 -14.69 11.95 -23.97
N ILE A 31 -14.45 10.75 -23.44
CA ILE A 31 -15.48 9.74 -23.16
C ILE A 31 -16.42 10.23 -22.06
N ALA A 32 -15.90 10.78 -20.98
CA ALA A 32 -16.69 11.33 -19.88
C ALA A 32 -17.65 12.44 -20.34
N GLY A 33 -17.27 13.24 -21.32
CA GLY A 33 -18.15 14.22 -21.94
C GLY A 33 -19.39 13.62 -22.63
N THR A 34 -19.41 12.31 -22.86
CA THR A 34 -20.51 11.59 -23.53
C THR A 34 -21.29 10.64 -22.61
N SER A 35 -20.73 10.27 -21.46
CA SER A 35 -21.32 9.33 -20.49
C SER A 35 -21.60 10.03 -19.16
N ARG A 36 -22.79 9.81 -18.61
CA ARG A 36 -23.29 10.55 -17.42
C ARG A 36 -22.71 10.01 -16.11
N SER A 37 -22.35 8.74 -16.03
CA SER A 37 -21.79 8.14 -14.80
C SER A 37 -20.31 8.48 -14.62
N GLU A 38 -19.53 8.35 -15.69
CA GLU A 38 -18.10 8.70 -15.68
C GLU A 38 -17.88 10.20 -15.50
N ALA A 39 -18.79 11.03 -16.05
CA ALA A 39 -18.80 12.47 -15.80
C ALA A 39 -18.93 12.78 -14.31
N THR A 40 -19.80 12.07 -13.59
CA THR A 40 -20.03 12.31 -12.16
C THR A 40 -18.78 12.06 -11.33
N ASP A 41 -18.05 10.94 -11.56
CA ASP A 41 -16.83 10.62 -10.83
C ASP A 41 -15.73 11.65 -11.10
N LEU A 42 -15.54 12.05 -12.35
CA LEU A 42 -14.56 13.06 -12.73
C LEU A 42 -14.93 14.46 -12.21
N ASP A 43 -16.22 14.82 -12.20
CA ASP A 43 -16.70 16.09 -11.64
C ASP A 43 -16.41 16.18 -10.14
N ILE A 44 -16.64 15.09 -9.38
CA ILE A 44 -16.36 15.04 -7.95
C ILE A 44 -14.85 15.13 -7.71
N LEU A 45 -14.04 14.39 -8.47
CA LEU A 45 -12.58 14.51 -8.38
C LEU A 45 -12.13 15.93 -8.70
N LEU A 46 -12.71 16.55 -9.71
CA LEU A 46 -12.36 17.92 -10.09
C LEU A 46 -12.70 18.94 -8.99
N LEU A 47 -13.83 18.76 -8.28
CA LEU A 47 -14.17 19.59 -7.13
C LEU A 47 -13.11 19.48 -6.02
N HIS A 48 -12.56 18.30 -5.75
CA HIS A 48 -11.45 18.14 -4.80
C HIS A 48 -10.18 18.91 -5.18
N PHE A 49 -10.02 19.20 -6.45
CA PHE A 49 -8.89 20.00 -6.97
C PHE A 49 -9.26 21.46 -7.25
N ASP A 50 -10.31 21.99 -6.61
CA ASP A 50 -10.79 23.37 -6.82
C ASP A 50 -11.05 23.71 -8.31
N ASN A 51 -11.58 22.74 -9.06
CA ASN A 51 -11.78 22.80 -10.52
C ASN A 51 -10.48 22.99 -11.32
N ASN A 52 -9.35 22.58 -10.79
CA ASN A 52 -8.06 22.66 -11.48
C ASN A 52 -7.81 21.41 -12.34
N TRP A 53 -8.16 21.51 -13.62
CA TRP A 53 -8.00 20.44 -14.62
C TRP A 53 -6.55 19.98 -14.79
N ASP A 54 -5.60 20.87 -14.68
CA ASP A 54 -4.18 20.55 -14.89
C ASP A 54 -3.67 19.66 -13.74
N ARG A 55 -4.06 19.95 -12.49
CA ARG A 55 -3.72 19.12 -11.34
C ARG A 55 -4.34 17.72 -11.42
N LEU A 56 -5.62 17.63 -11.81
CA LEU A 56 -6.28 16.32 -11.98
C LEU A 56 -5.58 15.53 -13.09
N ARG A 57 -5.23 16.19 -14.22
CA ARG A 57 -4.50 15.57 -15.33
C ARG A 57 -3.14 15.04 -14.87
N GLU A 58 -2.36 15.83 -14.15
CA GLU A 58 -1.06 15.42 -13.61
C GLU A 58 -1.17 14.23 -12.67
N LEU A 59 -2.19 14.22 -11.78
CA LEU A 59 -2.46 13.08 -10.93
C LEU A 59 -2.72 11.81 -11.75
N LEU A 60 -3.64 11.88 -12.71
CA LEU A 60 -4.02 10.72 -13.54
C LEU A 60 -2.85 10.20 -14.38
N VAL A 61 -2.02 11.08 -14.93
CA VAL A 61 -0.77 10.71 -15.62
C VAL A 61 0.19 10.00 -14.66
N THR A 62 0.35 10.53 -13.45
CA THR A 62 1.20 9.92 -12.41
C THR A 62 0.67 8.55 -11.99
N MET A 63 -0.65 8.41 -11.83
CA MET A 63 -1.29 7.14 -11.50
C MET A 63 -1.08 6.09 -12.60
N LEU A 64 -1.12 6.47 -13.89
CA LEU A 64 -0.79 5.55 -14.98
C LEU A 64 0.66 5.06 -14.91
N GLY A 65 1.60 5.93 -14.58
CA GLY A 65 3.00 5.55 -14.39
C GLY A 65 3.23 4.58 -13.23
N LYS A 66 2.29 4.56 -12.26
CA LYS A 66 2.33 3.68 -11.08
C LYS A 66 1.24 2.61 -11.11
N ARG A 67 0.69 2.27 -12.29
CA ARG A 67 -0.45 1.35 -12.38
C ARG A 67 -0.13 -0.07 -11.95
N ASP A 68 1.13 -0.47 -11.94
CA ASP A 68 1.59 -1.73 -11.36
C ASP A 68 1.24 -1.87 -9.87
N GLN A 69 1.12 -0.76 -9.14
CA GLN A 69 0.80 -0.75 -7.71
C GLN A 69 -0.71 -0.92 -7.45
N TRP A 70 -1.57 -0.41 -8.32
CA TRP A 70 -3.02 -0.40 -8.08
C TRP A 70 -3.82 -1.32 -9.02
N HIS A 71 -3.29 -1.69 -10.19
CA HIS A 71 -4.02 -2.48 -11.21
C HIS A 71 -4.51 -3.83 -10.69
N LEU A 72 -3.73 -4.51 -9.84
CA LEU A 72 -4.09 -5.79 -9.23
C LEU A 72 -5.30 -5.68 -8.30
N TYR A 73 -5.50 -4.51 -7.69
CA TYR A 73 -6.61 -4.27 -6.76
C TYR A 73 -7.88 -3.76 -7.47
N MET A 74 -7.71 -3.05 -8.58
CA MET A 74 -8.78 -2.34 -9.31
C MET A 74 -9.01 -2.89 -10.72
N GLY A 75 -8.61 -4.13 -11.02
CA GLY A 75 -8.66 -4.70 -12.38
C GLY A 75 -10.06 -4.75 -12.98
N ALA A 76 -10.13 -4.63 -14.31
CA ALA A 76 -11.34 -4.49 -15.15
C ALA A 76 -12.40 -5.63 -15.05
N LYS A 77 -12.11 -6.71 -14.33
CA LYS A 77 -13.03 -7.85 -14.16
C LYS A 77 -14.01 -7.70 -12.98
N ARG A 78 -13.99 -6.56 -12.25
CA ARG A 78 -14.81 -6.35 -11.05
C ARG A 78 -15.80 -5.23 -11.27
N SER A 79 -16.99 -5.36 -10.66
CA SER A 79 -17.90 -4.23 -10.58
C SER A 79 -17.32 -3.14 -9.65
N PRO A 80 -17.72 -1.86 -9.79
CA PRO A 80 -17.30 -0.78 -8.90
C PRO A 80 -17.50 -1.11 -7.42
N GLU A 81 -18.65 -1.73 -7.07
CA GLU A 81 -18.99 -2.12 -5.70
C GLU A 81 -18.03 -3.20 -5.17
N GLN A 82 -17.67 -4.17 -6.00
CA GLN A 82 -16.69 -5.20 -5.63
C GLN A 82 -15.28 -4.61 -5.45
N ALA A 83 -14.93 -3.62 -6.27
CA ALA A 83 -13.67 -2.90 -6.13
C ALA A 83 -13.63 -2.10 -4.82
N GLU A 84 -14.71 -1.40 -4.46
CA GLU A 84 -14.83 -0.67 -3.20
C GLU A 84 -14.70 -1.60 -1.99
N VAL A 85 -15.45 -2.71 -1.95
CA VAL A 85 -15.41 -3.69 -0.85
C VAL A 85 -13.99 -4.23 -0.67
N LYS A 86 -13.31 -4.58 -1.77
CA LYS A 86 -11.93 -5.08 -1.69
C LYS A 86 -10.94 -4.00 -1.26
N LEU A 87 -11.08 -2.79 -1.77
CA LEU A 87 -10.24 -1.66 -1.38
C LEU A 87 -10.38 -1.38 0.11
N ARG A 88 -11.62 -1.31 0.61
CA ARG A 88 -11.91 -1.12 2.03
C ARG A 88 -11.26 -2.22 2.87
N ALA A 89 -11.50 -3.49 2.55
CA ALA A 89 -10.92 -4.62 3.25
C ALA A 89 -9.38 -4.60 3.23
N THR A 90 -8.76 -4.18 2.11
CA THR A 90 -7.30 -4.07 2.01
C THR A 90 -6.78 -2.95 2.92
N VAL A 91 -7.42 -1.78 2.93
CA VAL A 91 -7.03 -0.67 3.80
C VAL A 91 -7.23 -1.03 5.27
N GLU A 92 -8.34 -1.69 5.62
CA GLU A 92 -8.62 -2.21 6.97
C GLU A 92 -7.54 -3.21 7.42
N SER A 93 -7.12 -4.11 6.54
CA SER A 93 -6.05 -5.07 6.84
C SER A 93 -4.73 -4.36 7.13
N VAL A 94 -4.31 -3.41 6.29
CA VAL A 94 -3.07 -2.64 6.48
C VAL A 94 -3.11 -1.81 7.76
N VAL A 95 -4.26 -1.17 8.03
CA VAL A 95 -4.47 -0.40 9.27
C VAL A 95 -4.38 -1.31 10.49
N THR A 96 -5.07 -2.45 10.46
CA THR A 96 -5.09 -3.42 11.56
C THR A 96 -3.69 -3.99 11.83
N GLU A 97 -2.96 -4.36 10.78
CA GLU A 97 -1.60 -4.87 10.91
C GLU A 97 -0.65 -3.83 11.54
N GLY A 98 -0.67 -2.58 11.05
CA GLY A 98 0.12 -1.51 11.64
C GLY A 98 -0.26 -1.17 13.09
N LEU A 99 -1.55 -1.27 13.45
CA LEU A 99 -2.01 -1.09 14.83
C LEU A 99 -1.60 -2.27 15.73
N GLN A 100 -1.57 -3.51 15.22
CA GLN A 100 -1.11 -4.68 15.95
C GLN A 100 0.38 -4.57 16.31
N ASP A 101 1.20 -4.16 15.36
CA ASP A 101 2.63 -3.93 15.59
C ASP A 101 2.84 -2.87 16.67
N LEU A 102 2.15 -1.72 16.56
CA LEU A 102 2.22 -0.65 17.54
C LEU A 102 1.69 -1.09 18.91
N SER A 103 0.58 -1.84 18.96
CA SER A 103 0.01 -2.39 20.19
C SER A 103 1.01 -3.29 20.91
N THR A 104 1.72 -4.14 20.18
CA THR A 104 2.76 -5.03 20.72
C THR A 104 3.90 -4.24 21.34
N VAL A 105 4.32 -3.13 20.72
CA VAL A 105 5.36 -2.23 21.28
C VAL A 105 4.87 -1.52 22.53
N LEU A 106 3.58 -1.17 22.59
CA LEU A 106 2.98 -0.45 23.75
C LEU A 106 2.57 -1.37 24.90
N ASP A 107 2.53 -2.69 24.69
CA ASP A 107 2.08 -3.68 25.68
C ASP A 107 2.68 -3.49 27.09
N PRO A 108 3.99 -3.18 27.28
CA PRO A 108 4.57 -2.97 28.59
C PRO A 108 3.97 -1.79 29.40
N TRP A 109 3.27 -0.88 28.75
CA TRP A 109 2.68 0.32 29.35
C TRP A 109 1.18 0.43 29.13
N GLN A 110 0.52 -0.62 28.66
CA GLN A 110 -0.88 -0.62 28.25
C GLN A 110 -1.80 -0.06 29.34
N ASP A 111 -1.66 -0.54 30.57
CA ASP A 111 -2.49 -0.11 31.72
C ASP A 111 -2.26 1.36 32.06
N GLU A 112 -0.99 1.81 32.04
CA GLU A 112 -0.65 3.20 32.34
C GLU A 112 -1.15 4.16 31.24
N ILE A 113 -1.02 3.76 30.00
CA ILE A 113 -1.55 4.50 28.84
C ILE A 113 -3.06 4.60 28.92
N PHE A 114 -3.74 3.49 29.22
CA PHE A 114 -5.19 3.43 29.32
C PHE A 114 -5.73 4.33 30.43
N ASP A 115 -5.12 4.29 31.62
CA ASP A 115 -5.48 5.15 32.76
C ASP A 115 -5.34 6.64 32.39
N LEU A 116 -4.25 7.05 31.78
CA LEU A 116 -4.02 8.43 31.34
C LEU A 116 -4.95 8.86 30.19
N LEU A 117 -5.27 7.94 29.28
CA LEU A 117 -6.22 8.16 28.19
C LEU A 117 -7.63 8.40 28.73
N CYS A 118 -8.10 7.55 29.65
CA CYS A 118 -9.41 7.70 30.29
C CYS A 118 -9.49 9.02 31.06
N TYR A 119 -8.48 9.34 31.86
CA TYR A 119 -8.40 10.59 32.62
C TYR A 119 -8.45 11.82 31.70
N ALA A 120 -7.71 11.81 30.61
CA ALA A 120 -7.69 12.92 29.67
C ALA A 120 -9.04 13.09 28.97
N ARG A 121 -9.69 12.02 28.53
CA ARG A 121 -10.98 12.06 27.84
C ARG A 121 -12.11 12.50 28.78
N GLU A 122 -12.12 12.05 30.01
CA GLU A 122 -13.09 12.47 31.01
C GLU A 122 -13.04 14.00 31.23
N ASN A 123 -11.84 14.55 31.38
CA ASN A 123 -11.65 15.99 31.59
C ASN A 123 -11.94 16.83 30.34
N LEU A 124 -11.93 16.23 29.16
CA LEU A 124 -12.33 16.88 27.90
C LEU A 124 -13.83 16.73 27.62
N GLY A 125 -14.56 15.96 28.42
CA GLY A 125 -15.98 15.67 28.23
C GLY A 125 -16.26 14.72 27.08
N GLU A 126 -15.28 13.87 26.73
CA GLU A 126 -15.38 12.86 25.69
C GLU A 126 -15.77 11.50 26.29
N GLY A 127 -16.28 10.59 25.45
CA GLY A 127 -16.61 9.23 25.90
C GLY A 127 -15.39 8.47 26.39
N ILE A 128 -15.51 7.81 27.54
CA ILE A 128 -14.45 6.99 28.14
C ILE A 128 -14.60 5.57 27.58
N PRO A 129 -13.55 4.95 27.02
CA PRO A 129 -13.59 3.56 26.60
C PRO A 129 -13.60 2.61 27.82
N ASP A 130 -14.27 1.46 27.69
CA ASP A 130 -14.34 0.43 28.73
C ASP A 130 -13.04 -0.38 28.85
N GLU A 131 -12.28 -0.47 27.76
CA GLU A 131 -11.03 -1.23 27.68
C GLU A 131 -10.01 -0.54 26.76
N PHE A 132 -8.76 -0.97 26.82
CA PHE A 132 -7.73 -0.49 25.89
C PHE A 132 -8.15 -0.76 24.45
N PRO A 133 -8.00 0.21 23.51
CA PRO A 133 -8.53 0.07 22.16
C PRO A 133 -7.90 -1.10 21.43
N ALA A 134 -8.74 -2.04 20.97
CA ALA A 134 -8.29 -3.12 20.13
C ALA A 134 -7.64 -2.58 18.85
N ALA A 135 -6.66 -3.30 18.32
CA ALA A 135 -5.95 -2.97 17.08
C ALA A 135 -6.86 -3.21 15.86
N SER A 136 -7.81 -2.31 15.64
CA SER A 136 -8.77 -2.37 14.54
C SER A 136 -9.07 -0.98 13.99
N ALA A 137 -9.54 -0.93 12.75
CA ALA A 137 -9.93 0.31 12.09
C ALA A 137 -11.09 1.03 12.84
N ASP A 138 -11.97 0.29 13.51
CA ASP A 138 -13.10 0.84 14.27
C ASP A 138 -12.64 1.69 15.47
N ASN A 139 -11.49 1.35 16.04
CA ASN A 139 -10.90 2.06 17.18
C ASN A 139 -9.91 3.17 16.75
N MET A 140 -9.84 3.49 15.46
CA MET A 140 -8.86 4.45 14.93
C MET A 140 -8.93 5.84 15.60
N GLU A 141 -10.10 6.29 16.04
CA GLU A 141 -10.23 7.57 16.74
C GLU A 141 -9.51 7.55 18.10
N LEU A 142 -9.64 6.47 18.86
CA LEU A 142 -8.94 6.28 20.11
C LEU A 142 -7.42 6.18 19.92
N TRP A 143 -6.98 5.46 18.91
CA TRP A 143 -5.57 5.38 18.55
C TRP A 143 -4.97 6.73 18.15
N ARG A 144 -5.71 7.53 17.36
CA ARG A 144 -5.29 8.91 17.03
C ARG A 144 -5.28 9.82 18.23
N PHE A 145 -6.30 9.73 19.08
CA PHE A 145 -6.32 10.49 20.32
C PHE A 145 -5.08 10.17 21.18
N MET A 146 -4.71 8.90 21.29
CA MET A 146 -3.49 8.45 21.96
C MET A 146 -2.24 9.10 21.34
N GLY A 147 -2.09 9.06 20.02
CA GLY A 147 -0.99 9.74 19.32
C GLY A 147 -0.95 11.25 19.63
N GLN A 148 -2.08 11.94 19.60
CA GLN A 148 -2.19 13.37 19.91
C GLN A 148 -1.93 13.67 21.41
N LEU A 149 -2.27 12.75 22.30
CA LEU A 149 -2.02 12.89 23.73
C LEU A 149 -0.53 12.88 24.04
N PHE A 150 0.21 11.94 23.46
CA PHE A 150 1.63 11.76 23.72
C PHE A 150 2.57 12.62 22.86
N LEU A 151 2.14 13.02 21.66
CA LEU A 151 3.00 13.75 20.73
C LEU A 151 2.59 15.23 20.59
N THR A 152 3.58 16.07 20.33
CA THR A 152 3.39 17.44 19.87
C THR A 152 3.00 17.47 18.38
N GLN A 153 2.55 18.60 17.86
CA GLN A 153 2.30 18.77 16.42
C GLN A 153 3.55 18.51 15.55
N GLY A 154 4.75 18.68 16.11
CA GLY A 154 6.01 18.39 15.44
C GLY A 154 6.44 16.92 15.52
N GLY A 155 5.59 15.99 16.00
CA GLY A 155 5.87 14.56 16.05
C GLY A 155 6.84 14.11 17.14
N SER A 156 7.19 14.99 18.08
CA SER A 156 8.05 14.65 19.22
C SER A 156 7.22 14.40 20.46
N PHE A 157 7.69 13.54 21.38
CA PHE A 157 7.02 13.34 22.65
C PHE A 157 6.84 14.63 23.44
N ARG A 158 5.65 14.81 24.05
CA ARG A 158 5.35 15.96 24.88
C ARG A 158 6.15 15.90 26.17
N LYS A 159 6.77 17.02 26.55
CA LYS A 159 7.45 17.14 27.83
C LYS A 159 6.48 17.46 28.98
N SER A 160 5.29 17.94 28.68
CA SER A 160 4.25 18.31 29.66
C SER A 160 2.87 18.36 29.02
N VAL A 161 1.85 18.21 29.83
CA VAL A 161 0.43 18.28 29.47
C VAL A 161 -0.29 19.39 30.27
N ASN A 162 -1.40 19.89 29.72
CA ASN A 162 -2.19 20.97 30.28
C ASN A 162 -3.70 20.74 30.05
N VAL A 163 -4.54 21.70 30.45
CA VAL A 163 -6.00 21.64 30.32
C VAL A 163 -6.47 21.26 28.89
N ARG A 164 -5.77 21.74 27.86
CA ARG A 164 -6.12 21.41 26.46
C ARG A 164 -5.86 19.96 26.10
N ASN A 165 -5.06 19.26 26.89
CA ASN A 165 -4.78 17.83 26.75
C ASN A 165 -5.58 16.98 27.75
N GLY A 166 -6.58 17.56 28.45
CA GLY A 166 -7.35 16.86 29.46
C GLY A 166 -6.66 16.78 30.84
N PHE A 167 -5.63 17.61 31.08
CA PHE A 167 -4.92 17.63 32.38
C PHE A 167 -5.10 18.98 33.07
N PRO A 168 -6.16 19.15 33.87
CA PRO A 168 -6.45 20.40 34.56
C PRO A 168 -5.35 20.79 35.57
N THR A 169 -5.34 22.05 35.94
CA THR A 169 -4.52 22.55 37.07
C THR A 169 -5.37 22.53 38.34
N GLY A 170 -4.85 22.00 39.42
CA GLY A 170 -5.64 21.95 40.64
C GLY A 170 -4.95 21.23 41.81
N ASP A 171 -5.59 20.20 42.30
CA ASP A 171 -5.25 19.42 43.47
C ASP A 171 -4.00 18.54 43.30
N ASP A 172 -3.72 17.77 44.34
CA ASP A 172 -2.55 16.89 44.34
C ASP A 172 -2.72 15.70 43.42
N ASP A 173 -3.95 15.26 43.10
CA ASP A 173 -4.22 14.22 42.12
C ASP A 173 -3.84 14.70 40.71
N ALA A 174 -4.27 15.89 40.32
CA ALA A 174 -3.90 16.47 39.01
C ALA A 174 -2.38 16.64 38.87
N LYS A 175 -1.66 16.96 39.95
CA LYS A 175 -0.18 17.01 39.92
C LYS A 175 0.44 15.62 39.78
N ALA A 176 -0.09 14.63 40.51
CA ALA A 176 0.37 13.25 40.43
C ALA A 176 0.17 12.67 39.01
N ARG A 177 -0.99 12.93 38.39
CA ARG A 177 -1.28 12.51 37.01
C ARG A 177 -0.32 13.12 35.99
N LYS A 178 0.03 14.40 36.14
CA LYS A 178 1.03 15.06 35.28
C LYS A 178 2.44 14.51 35.46
N ALA A 179 2.81 14.18 36.69
CA ALA A 179 4.10 13.55 36.98
C ALA A 179 4.16 12.13 36.38
N HIS A 180 3.09 11.36 36.54
CA HIS A 180 2.97 10.02 35.93
C HIS A 180 3.07 10.10 34.38
N PHE A 181 2.36 11.03 33.76
CA PHE A 181 2.48 11.26 32.31
C PHE A 181 3.94 11.55 31.88
N ALA A 182 4.62 12.44 32.61
CA ALA A 182 6.00 12.81 32.29
C ALA A 182 6.98 11.62 32.44
N ASP A 183 6.81 10.79 33.46
CA ASP A 183 7.59 9.59 33.68
C ASP A 183 7.35 8.54 32.57
N LEU A 184 6.09 8.25 32.25
CA LEU A 184 5.73 7.34 31.17
C LEU A 184 6.32 7.77 29.84
N VAL A 185 6.17 9.05 29.48
CA VAL A 185 6.73 9.61 28.23
C VAL A 185 8.26 9.52 28.22
N ALA A 186 8.94 9.71 29.34
CA ALA A 186 10.38 9.57 29.43
C ALA A 186 10.84 8.12 29.15
N ARG A 187 10.09 7.12 29.62
CA ARG A 187 10.33 5.69 29.34
C ARG A 187 10.03 5.33 27.89
N MET A 188 8.88 5.73 27.35
CA MET A 188 8.50 5.52 25.95
C MET A 188 9.48 6.17 24.98
N GLY A 189 10.02 7.35 25.34
CA GLY A 189 11.00 8.08 24.54
C GLY A 189 12.36 7.40 24.38
N GLN A 190 12.65 6.35 25.16
CA GLN A 190 13.85 5.53 25.03
C GLN A 190 13.72 4.50 23.90
N VAL A 191 12.50 4.20 23.45
CA VAL A 191 12.26 3.25 22.35
C VAL A 191 12.47 3.97 21.03
N LYS A 192 13.49 3.54 20.30
CA LYS A 192 13.84 4.13 19.00
C LYS A 192 12.72 3.92 17.99
N GLY A 193 12.25 5.00 17.38
CA GLY A 193 11.22 4.94 16.33
C GLY A 193 9.79 5.10 16.83
N LEU A 194 9.49 4.84 18.12
CA LEU A 194 8.12 4.84 18.64
C LEU A 194 7.37 6.18 18.42
N ALA A 195 8.05 7.31 18.55
CA ALA A 195 7.44 8.61 18.25
C ALA A 195 7.00 8.73 16.78
N GLY A 196 7.79 8.15 15.86
CA GLY A 196 7.45 8.09 14.44
C GLY A 196 6.22 7.20 14.16
N GLU A 197 6.15 6.04 14.80
CA GLU A 197 5.02 5.10 14.67
C GLU A 197 3.73 5.71 15.22
N LEU A 198 3.76 6.28 16.44
CA LEU A 198 2.63 7.03 16.99
C LEU A 198 2.23 8.23 16.11
N GLY A 199 3.21 8.93 15.53
CA GLY A 199 2.97 10.04 14.61
C GLY A 199 2.32 9.58 13.30
N GLY A 200 2.65 8.38 12.85
CA GLY A 200 2.06 7.74 11.69
C GLY A 200 0.54 7.55 11.77
N LEU A 201 -0.01 7.40 12.98
CA LEU A 201 -1.46 7.28 13.20
C LEU A 201 -2.26 8.46 12.63
N ALA A 202 -1.68 9.64 12.59
CA ALA A 202 -2.33 10.84 12.03
C ALA A 202 -2.56 10.72 10.52
N TRP A 203 -1.73 9.94 9.82
CA TRP A 203 -1.74 9.78 8.37
C TRP A 203 -2.50 8.55 7.88
N LEU A 204 -2.88 7.64 8.79
CA LEU A 204 -3.70 6.50 8.41
C LEU A 204 -5.05 6.97 7.86
N PRO A 205 -5.57 6.38 6.77
CA PRO A 205 -6.81 6.82 6.14
C PRO A 205 -8.00 6.68 7.10
N ARG A 206 -8.93 7.64 7.05
CA ARG A 206 -10.26 7.52 7.65
C ARG A 206 -11.20 6.98 6.59
N MET A 207 -11.78 5.82 6.84
CA MET A 207 -12.66 5.14 5.89
C MET A 207 -14.14 5.46 6.16
N ASP A 208 -14.43 6.64 6.70
CA ASP A 208 -15.80 7.09 6.84
C ASP A 208 -16.29 7.79 5.55
N ASN A 209 -17.57 7.62 5.26
CA ASN A 209 -18.17 8.15 4.02
C ASN A 209 -18.29 9.69 4.00
N HIS A 210 -17.99 10.36 5.11
CA HIS A 210 -17.95 11.82 5.20
C HIS A 210 -16.55 12.38 5.06
N ASN A 211 -15.54 11.51 4.92
CA ASN A 211 -14.14 11.92 4.74
C ASN A 211 -13.86 12.17 3.26
N ASP A 212 -13.55 13.42 2.92
CA ASP A 212 -13.27 13.83 1.55
C ASP A 212 -12.12 13.03 0.91
N ALA A 213 -11.08 12.69 1.68
CA ALA A 213 -9.96 11.91 1.17
C ALA A 213 -10.40 10.47 0.82
N TRP A 214 -11.30 9.86 1.62
CA TRP A 214 -11.86 8.55 1.30
C TRP A 214 -12.75 8.60 0.06
N GLN A 215 -13.62 9.61 -0.06
CA GLN A 215 -14.44 9.83 -1.25
C GLN A 215 -13.57 9.97 -2.51
N MET A 216 -12.49 10.76 -2.43
CA MET A 216 -11.53 10.88 -3.53
C MET A 216 -10.97 9.52 -3.95
N VAL A 217 -10.57 8.66 -3.00
CA VAL A 217 -10.05 7.31 -3.28
C VAL A 217 -11.11 6.44 -3.95
N LEU A 218 -12.37 6.51 -3.50
CA LEU A 218 -13.49 5.77 -4.11
C LEU A 218 -13.71 6.21 -5.57
N HIS A 219 -13.82 7.51 -5.83
CA HIS A 219 -14.00 8.01 -7.19
C HIS A 219 -12.80 7.70 -8.09
N LEU A 220 -11.58 7.75 -7.58
CA LEU A 220 -10.40 7.27 -8.29
C LEU A 220 -10.49 5.78 -8.62
N SER A 221 -11.02 4.95 -7.70
CA SER A 221 -11.18 3.51 -7.95
C SER A 221 -12.13 3.18 -9.11
N HIS A 222 -13.10 4.07 -9.39
CA HIS A 222 -13.99 3.97 -10.54
C HIS A 222 -13.34 4.46 -11.84
N VAL A 223 -12.58 5.56 -11.76
CA VAL A 223 -11.96 6.22 -12.92
C VAL A 223 -10.73 5.47 -13.42
N LEU A 224 -9.90 4.93 -12.53
CA LEU A 224 -8.62 4.31 -12.90
C LEU A 224 -8.74 3.08 -13.83
N PRO A 225 -9.73 2.17 -13.68
CA PRO A 225 -9.93 1.08 -14.65
C PRO A 225 -10.27 1.59 -16.04
N LEU A 226 -11.09 2.63 -16.17
CA LEU A 226 -11.44 3.26 -17.45
C LEU A 226 -10.21 3.92 -18.07
N LEU A 227 -9.43 4.62 -17.26
CA LEU A 227 -8.19 5.24 -17.67
C LEU A 227 -7.17 4.20 -18.19
N ALA A 228 -7.07 3.04 -17.51
CA ALA A 228 -6.24 1.93 -17.98
C ALA A 228 -6.74 1.38 -19.33
N ALA A 229 -8.06 1.27 -19.52
CA ALA A 229 -8.64 0.86 -20.80
C ALA A 229 -8.32 1.87 -21.91
N CYS A 230 -8.44 3.17 -21.66
CA CYS A 230 -8.01 4.23 -22.60
C CYS A 230 -6.53 4.08 -22.96
N LEU A 231 -5.66 3.81 -21.96
CA LEU A 231 -4.23 3.61 -22.24
C LEU A 231 -3.97 2.40 -23.13
N LEU A 232 -4.70 1.29 -22.93
CA LEU A 232 -4.57 0.12 -23.82
C LEU A 232 -4.95 0.45 -25.26
N LEU A 233 -5.99 1.25 -25.50
CA LEU A 233 -6.36 1.73 -26.84
C LEU A 233 -5.29 2.62 -27.46
N VAL A 234 -4.67 3.50 -26.65
CA VAL A 234 -3.56 4.33 -27.10
C VAL A 234 -2.34 3.46 -27.48
N PHE A 235 -2.00 2.47 -26.65
CA PHE A 235 -0.92 1.53 -26.93
C PHE A 235 -1.15 0.77 -28.25
N GLU A 236 -2.37 0.27 -28.45
CA GLU A 236 -2.75 -0.42 -29.69
C GLU A 236 -2.57 0.50 -30.90
N ARG A 237 -3.13 1.71 -30.86
CA ARG A 237 -3.09 2.69 -31.95
C ARG A 237 -1.67 3.15 -32.27
N ARG A 238 -0.82 3.30 -31.26
CA ARG A 238 0.57 3.75 -31.43
C ARG A 238 1.54 2.63 -31.68
N SER A 239 1.14 1.35 -31.48
CA SER A 239 2.03 0.18 -31.47
C SER A 239 3.23 0.36 -30.52
N LEU A 240 3.01 1.07 -29.40
CA LEU A 240 3.98 1.32 -28.35
C LEU A 240 3.41 0.85 -27.01
N VAL A 241 4.27 0.35 -26.13
CA VAL A 241 3.90 -0.04 -24.76
C VAL A 241 4.98 0.41 -23.78
N ASP A 242 4.65 0.57 -22.52
CA ASP A 242 5.65 0.74 -21.46
C ASP A 242 6.06 -0.59 -20.82
N HIS A 243 7.10 -0.56 -19.99
CA HIS A 243 7.60 -1.75 -19.30
C HIS A 243 6.58 -2.33 -18.30
N SER A 244 5.75 -1.50 -17.67
CA SER A 244 4.69 -1.97 -16.78
C SER A 244 3.66 -2.81 -17.53
N GLN A 245 3.29 -2.43 -18.77
CA GLN A 245 2.38 -3.24 -19.60
C GLN A 245 3.00 -4.57 -20.00
N VAL A 246 4.29 -4.59 -20.30
CA VAL A 246 4.99 -5.85 -20.62
C VAL A 246 4.93 -6.80 -19.42
N ALA A 247 5.22 -6.29 -18.20
CA ALA A 247 5.18 -7.09 -16.98
C ALA A 247 3.76 -7.59 -16.65
N LEU A 248 2.74 -6.71 -16.76
CA LEU A 248 1.34 -7.09 -16.54
C LEU A 248 0.89 -8.16 -17.55
N SER A 249 1.24 -8.00 -18.83
CA SER A 249 0.92 -8.98 -19.86
C SER A 249 1.60 -10.33 -19.62
N ALA A 250 2.82 -10.33 -19.06
CA ALA A 250 3.51 -11.56 -18.69
C ALA A 250 2.82 -12.26 -17.51
N LEU A 251 2.37 -11.51 -16.51
CA LEU A 251 1.58 -12.05 -15.38
C LEU A 251 0.25 -12.67 -15.87
N ASP A 252 -0.48 -11.96 -16.72
CA ASP A 252 -1.74 -12.43 -17.30
C ASP A 252 -1.53 -13.72 -18.14
N ALA A 253 -0.41 -13.81 -18.83
CA ALA A 253 -0.09 -14.98 -19.66
C ALA A 253 0.19 -16.24 -18.84
N LEU A 254 0.56 -16.12 -17.55
CA LEU A 254 0.74 -17.26 -16.65
C LEU A 254 -0.59 -17.73 -16.02
N GLY A 255 -1.67 -16.94 -16.11
CA GLY A 255 -2.98 -17.25 -15.52
C GLY A 255 -3.06 -16.98 -14.03
N GLU A 256 -4.21 -17.33 -13.46
CA GLU A 256 -4.47 -17.21 -12.03
C GLU A 256 -3.87 -18.41 -11.26
N ASP A 257 -3.88 -18.29 -9.94
CA ASP A 257 -3.22 -19.25 -9.05
C ASP A 257 -3.87 -20.65 -9.07
N ASP A 258 -5.16 -20.70 -9.27
CA ASP A 258 -5.97 -21.91 -9.35
C ASP A 258 -6.25 -22.36 -10.80
N GLU A 259 -5.99 -21.51 -11.80
CA GLU A 259 -6.13 -21.76 -13.22
C GLU A 259 -4.85 -21.42 -14.02
N PRO A 260 -3.75 -22.18 -13.88
CA PRO A 260 -2.53 -21.92 -14.64
C PRO A 260 -2.74 -22.18 -16.13
N THR A 261 -2.17 -21.30 -16.96
CA THR A 261 -2.23 -21.47 -18.41
C THR A 261 -1.30 -22.60 -18.91
N GLU A 262 -1.50 -23.05 -20.16
CA GLU A 262 -0.57 -24.01 -20.80
C GLU A 262 0.87 -23.47 -20.84
N LEU A 263 1.04 -22.14 -21.00
CA LEU A 263 2.36 -21.50 -20.93
C LEU A 263 2.99 -21.64 -19.56
N ALA A 264 2.23 -21.40 -18.47
CA ALA A 264 2.71 -21.54 -17.10
C ALA A 264 3.17 -22.98 -16.84
N LEU A 265 2.38 -23.97 -17.26
CA LEU A 265 2.73 -25.40 -17.12
C LEU A 265 4.00 -25.76 -17.91
N ARG A 266 4.14 -25.26 -19.13
CA ARG A 266 5.36 -25.48 -19.94
C ARG A 266 6.60 -24.88 -19.30
N LEU A 267 6.49 -23.68 -18.72
CA LEU A 267 7.59 -23.02 -18.03
C LEU A 267 7.95 -23.76 -16.74
N ASP A 268 6.96 -24.26 -16.00
CA ASP A 268 7.20 -25.08 -14.81
C ASP A 268 7.98 -26.36 -15.10
N TYR A 269 7.74 -26.99 -16.26
CA TYR A 269 8.53 -28.16 -16.71
C TYR A 269 9.93 -27.82 -17.22
N SER A 270 10.17 -26.56 -17.65
CA SER A 270 11.40 -26.18 -18.35
C SER A 270 12.37 -25.39 -17.45
N ILE A 271 11.89 -24.71 -16.43
CA ILE A 271 12.70 -23.85 -15.57
C ILE A 271 13.01 -24.59 -14.27
N GLU A 272 14.30 -24.90 -14.08
CA GLU A 272 14.80 -25.54 -12.87
C GLU A 272 15.58 -24.58 -11.98
N HIS A 273 16.20 -23.55 -12.58
CA HIS A 273 17.03 -22.59 -11.87
C HIS A 273 16.73 -21.17 -12.31
N ILE A 274 16.55 -20.26 -11.36
CA ILE A 274 16.33 -18.83 -11.62
C ILE A 274 17.43 -18.05 -10.90
N LEU A 275 18.10 -17.16 -11.63
CA LEU A 275 19.06 -16.20 -11.11
C LEU A 275 18.51 -14.80 -11.32
N ILE A 276 18.43 -14.00 -10.26
CA ILE A 276 17.99 -12.60 -10.33
C ILE A 276 19.07 -11.73 -9.74
N ASP A 277 19.56 -10.80 -10.52
CA ASP A 277 20.53 -9.79 -10.11
C ASP A 277 19.84 -8.46 -9.82
N GLU A 278 20.47 -7.62 -9.00
CA GLU A 278 19.97 -6.30 -8.58
C GLU A 278 18.52 -6.34 -8.01
N PHE A 279 18.22 -7.34 -7.20
CA PHE A 279 16.85 -7.59 -6.73
C PHE A 279 16.27 -6.45 -5.90
N GLN A 280 17.11 -5.60 -5.27
CA GLN A 280 16.65 -4.39 -4.58
C GLN A 280 15.94 -3.39 -5.51
N ASP A 281 16.17 -3.50 -6.83
CA ASP A 281 15.55 -2.65 -7.85
C ASP A 281 14.33 -3.31 -8.52
N THR A 282 13.85 -4.42 -7.95
CA THR A 282 12.70 -5.18 -8.46
C THR A 282 11.38 -4.44 -8.19
N ALA A 283 10.58 -4.27 -9.23
CA ALA A 283 9.20 -3.77 -9.11
C ALA A 283 8.24 -4.88 -8.65
N ILE A 284 7.09 -4.51 -8.08
CA ILE A 284 6.10 -5.46 -7.54
C ILE A 284 5.63 -6.49 -8.57
N ASN A 285 5.45 -6.10 -9.84
CA ASN A 285 5.05 -7.02 -10.91
C ASN A 285 6.12 -8.04 -11.24
N GLN A 286 7.39 -7.67 -11.17
CA GLN A 286 8.51 -8.60 -11.36
C GLN A 286 8.60 -9.58 -10.19
N TYR A 287 8.42 -9.09 -8.96
CA TYR A 287 8.32 -9.95 -7.78
C TYR A 287 7.19 -10.98 -7.92
N ASN A 288 5.99 -10.54 -8.33
CA ASN A 288 4.84 -11.40 -8.53
C ASN A 288 5.08 -12.41 -9.66
N LEU A 289 5.79 -12.01 -10.72
CA LEU A 289 6.17 -12.92 -11.81
C LEU A 289 7.07 -14.05 -11.30
N VAL A 290 8.11 -13.71 -10.52
CA VAL A 290 9.00 -14.71 -9.91
C VAL A 290 8.22 -15.62 -8.95
N SER A 291 7.33 -15.04 -8.14
CA SER A 291 6.48 -15.78 -7.23
C SER A 291 5.58 -16.78 -7.97
N LYS A 292 4.97 -16.39 -9.10
CA LYS A 292 4.19 -17.31 -9.94
C LYS A 292 5.05 -18.41 -10.57
N LEU A 293 6.25 -18.09 -11.06
CA LEU A 293 7.17 -19.05 -11.68
C LEU A 293 7.74 -20.06 -10.68
N THR A 294 7.91 -19.70 -9.41
CA THR A 294 8.47 -20.57 -8.36
C THR A 294 7.40 -21.30 -7.54
N ARG A 295 6.12 -21.21 -7.96
CA ARG A 295 5.02 -21.89 -7.28
C ARG A 295 5.25 -23.39 -7.27
N GLY A 296 5.00 -24.03 -6.11
CA GLY A 296 5.15 -25.46 -5.93
C GLY A 296 6.60 -25.96 -5.81
N TRP A 297 7.61 -25.08 -5.99
CA TRP A 297 9.02 -25.47 -5.87
C TRP A 297 9.37 -26.01 -4.48
N GLY A 298 8.81 -25.46 -3.41
CA GLY A 298 9.01 -25.96 -2.06
C GLY A 298 8.56 -27.42 -1.91
N GLN A 299 7.38 -27.77 -2.45
CA GLN A 299 6.89 -29.15 -2.44
C GLN A 299 7.72 -30.06 -3.36
N HIS A 300 8.06 -29.57 -4.56
CA HIS A 300 8.92 -30.32 -5.48
C HIS A 300 10.26 -30.68 -4.83
N ASN A 301 10.91 -29.71 -4.19
CA ASN A 301 12.21 -29.91 -3.54
C ASN A 301 12.14 -30.87 -2.36
N ALA A 302 11.06 -30.83 -1.59
CA ALA A 302 10.83 -31.80 -0.51
C ALA A 302 10.70 -33.23 -1.01
N LEU A 303 10.08 -33.43 -2.20
CA LEU A 303 9.92 -34.75 -2.84
C LEU A 303 11.16 -35.18 -3.64
N ASN A 304 11.96 -34.23 -4.12
CA ASN A 304 13.11 -34.48 -4.99
C ASN A 304 14.40 -33.83 -4.46
N PRO A 305 14.89 -34.23 -3.28
CA PRO A 305 16.06 -33.58 -2.66
C PRO A 305 17.38 -33.78 -3.44
N ALA A 306 17.44 -34.76 -4.34
CA ALA A 306 18.61 -35.00 -5.19
C ALA A 306 18.68 -34.08 -6.42
N ALA A 307 17.58 -33.46 -6.82
CA ALA A 307 17.49 -32.55 -7.96
C ALA A 307 16.60 -31.35 -7.61
N PRO A 308 17.02 -30.47 -6.68
CA PRO A 308 16.20 -29.37 -6.25
C PRO A 308 16.16 -28.24 -7.30
N ARG A 309 15.03 -27.61 -7.47
CA ARG A 309 14.90 -26.34 -8.18
C ARG A 309 15.45 -25.22 -7.31
N THR A 310 16.19 -24.28 -7.87
CA THR A 310 16.87 -23.25 -7.10
C THR A 310 16.54 -21.83 -7.57
N LEU A 311 16.36 -20.94 -6.59
CA LEU A 311 16.26 -19.51 -6.80
C LEU A 311 17.46 -18.82 -6.16
N PHE A 312 18.25 -18.12 -6.98
CA PHE A 312 19.40 -17.34 -6.52
C PHE A 312 19.11 -15.85 -6.71
N ILE A 313 19.17 -15.09 -5.64
CA ILE A 313 18.86 -13.67 -5.60
C ILE A 313 20.10 -12.91 -5.16
N VAL A 314 20.54 -11.96 -5.99
CA VAL A 314 21.65 -11.05 -5.68
C VAL A 314 21.10 -9.64 -5.51
N GLY A 315 21.54 -8.93 -4.48
CA GLY A 315 21.12 -7.56 -4.23
C GLY A 315 21.72 -6.97 -2.97
N ASP A 316 21.75 -5.65 -2.92
CA ASP A 316 22.18 -4.89 -1.75
C ASP A 316 21.13 -3.78 -1.47
N GLY A 317 20.36 -3.93 -0.39
CA GLY A 317 19.32 -2.97 0.00
C GLY A 317 19.84 -1.54 0.23
N MET A 318 21.16 -1.35 0.44
CA MET A 318 21.77 -0.03 0.61
C MET A 318 22.08 0.66 -0.73
N GLN A 319 22.09 -0.08 -1.84
CA GLN A 319 22.43 0.42 -3.17
C GLN A 319 21.19 0.74 -4.03
N SER A 320 19.98 0.56 -3.53
CA SER A 320 18.77 0.89 -4.31
C SER A 320 18.69 2.39 -4.59
N ILE A 321 18.82 2.75 -5.86
CA ILE A 321 18.72 4.12 -6.37
C ILE A 321 17.51 4.31 -7.32
N TYR A 322 16.81 3.23 -7.64
CA TYR A 322 15.74 3.19 -8.66
C TYR A 322 14.32 3.30 -8.08
N GLY A 323 14.14 3.92 -6.92
CA GLY A 323 12.82 4.20 -6.36
C GLY A 323 11.88 4.95 -7.32
N PHE A 324 12.44 5.75 -8.25
CA PHE A 324 11.69 6.43 -9.31
C PHE A 324 11.17 5.48 -10.41
N ARG A 325 11.68 4.23 -10.49
CA ARG A 325 11.21 3.17 -11.39
C ARG A 325 10.32 2.14 -10.67
N ASN A 326 9.66 2.54 -9.58
CA ASN A 326 8.81 1.69 -8.75
C ASN A 326 9.56 0.53 -8.05
N ALA A 327 10.89 0.60 -7.94
CA ALA A 327 11.65 -0.35 -7.14
C ALA A 327 11.24 -0.27 -5.67
N ASN A 328 11.07 -1.43 -5.05
CA ASN A 328 10.64 -1.54 -3.66
C ASN A 328 11.63 -2.41 -2.87
N VAL A 329 12.50 -1.76 -2.12
CA VAL A 329 13.50 -2.45 -1.26
C VAL A 329 12.83 -3.36 -0.22
N GLY A 330 11.60 -3.03 0.20
CA GLY A 330 10.81 -3.87 1.11
C GLY A 330 10.59 -5.28 0.56
N LEU A 331 10.46 -5.44 -0.77
CA LEU A 331 10.33 -6.76 -1.40
C LEU A 331 11.60 -7.60 -1.26
N PHE A 332 12.79 -6.98 -1.33
CA PHE A 332 14.06 -7.65 -1.09
C PHE A 332 14.18 -8.11 0.37
N LEU A 333 13.81 -7.25 1.33
CA LEU A 333 13.82 -7.59 2.75
C LEU A 333 12.81 -8.69 3.06
N LYS A 334 11.61 -8.61 2.48
CA LYS A 334 10.57 -9.63 2.60
C LYS A 334 11.04 -10.99 2.06
N ALA A 335 11.60 -11.03 0.86
CA ALA A 335 12.15 -12.25 0.28
C ALA A 335 13.26 -12.86 1.16
N ARG A 336 14.12 -12.03 1.75
CA ARG A 336 15.19 -12.46 2.65
C ARG A 336 14.64 -13.07 3.95
N GLN A 337 13.57 -12.54 4.50
CA GLN A 337 12.98 -12.98 5.77
C GLN A 337 12.05 -14.19 5.61
N GLU A 338 11.17 -14.15 4.62
CA GLU A 338 10.08 -15.10 4.43
C GLU A 338 10.40 -16.16 3.37
N GLY A 339 11.41 -15.93 2.53
CA GLY A 339 11.68 -16.76 1.35
C GLY A 339 10.67 -16.54 0.22
N PHE A 340 10.62 -17.49 -0.72
CA PHE A 340 9.67 -17.53 -1.83
C PHE A 340 8.93 -18.86 -1.87
N ASN A 341 7.61 -18.84 -1.75
CA ASN A 341 6.74 -20.01 -1.94
C ASN A 341 7.21 -21.27 -1.19
N GLY A 342 7.65 -21.13 0.06
CA GLY A 342 8.18 -22.23 0.88
C GLY A 342 9.64 -22.61 0.56
N VAL A 343 10.31 -21.89 -0.36
CA VAL A 343 11.75 -22.00 -0.57
C VAL A 343 12.46 -21.03 0.37
N THR A 344 13.13 -21.55 1.39
CA THR A 344 13.92 -20.72 2.32
C THR A 344 15.18 -20.22 1.63
N LEU A 345 15.45 -18.92 1.70
CA LEU A 345 16.65 -18.32 1.16
C LEU A 345 17.76 -18.34 2.23
N GLN A 346 18.92 -18.90 1.88
CA GLN A 346 20.11 -18.86 2.72
C GLN A 346 20.97 -17.67 2.31
N ALA A 347 21.31 -16.80 3.28
CA ALA A 347 22.22 -15.71 3.02
C ALA A 347 23.65 -16.28 2.79
N LEU A 348 24.23 -15.97 1.64
CA LEU A 348 25.64 -16.17 1.37
C LEU A 348 26.37 -14.88 1.74
N SER A 349 27.32 -14.93 2.67
CA SER A 349 28.15 -13.80 3.12
C SER A 349 29.54 -13.88 2.49
#